data_cf4ee0c08b22410bf331ae85bc009455
#
_entry.id   cf4ee0c08b22410bf331ae85bc009455
#
_cell.length_a   1.000
_cell.length_b   1.000
_cell.length_c   1.000
_cell.angle_alpha   90.00
_cell.angle_beta   90.00
_cell.angle_gamma   90.00
#
_symmetry.space_group_name_H-M   'P 1'
#
loop_
_entity.id
_entity.type
_entity.pdbx_description
1 polymer ?
#
loop_
_entity_poly.entity_id
_entity_poly.type
_entity_poly.pdbx_seq_one_letter_code
_entity_poly.pdbx_strand_id
1 'polypeptide(L)'
;MIVRRCSQGHRVRIHRNTTPGAIRTKTYADGSTETLTYPSSYDYFVDVDGTVSKKSNSFKVAEEYYVAECAKKHGDGHGRLIVGGHHIINGVATLQADYPTDANTKAEIKDFYDKRGVAYGGSETKTELLSRIKYQHDGEGRAVSKHLGT
;
A
#
# COMPACT_ATOMS: atom_id res chain seq x y z
N MET A 1 -11.28 9.51 13.59
CA MET A 1 -9.92 9.63 14.19
C MET A 1 -8.89 9.30 13.14
N ILE A 2 -7.97 10.21 12.89
CA ILE A 2 -6.86 9.97 11.96
C ILE A 2 -5.91 8.95 12.58
N VAL A 3 -5.68 7.83 11.90
CA VAL A 3 -4.73 6.80 12.36
C VAL A 3 -3.32 7.15 11.88
N ARG A 4 -3.20 7.63 10.63
CA ARG A 4 -1.91 7.94 10.04
C ARG A 4 -2.08 8.99 8.95
N ARG A 5 -1.06 9.82 8.76
CA ARG A 5 -1.02 10.76 7.64
C ARG A 5 0.34 10.63 6.95
N CYS A 6 0.39 10.96 5.67
CA CYS A 6 1.62 10.94 4.92
C CYS A 6 2.61 11.97 5.49
N SER A 7 3.81 11.53 5.85
CA SER A 7 4.81 12.36 6.53
C SER A 7 5.44 13.42 5.64
N GLN A 8 5.25 13.35 4.35
CA GLN A 8 5.81 14.29 3.39
C GLN A 8 4.92 15.50 3.12
N GLY A 9 3.94 15.74 3.99
CA GLY A 9 3.03 16.87 3.85
C GLY A 9 1.91 16.68 2.83
N HIS A 10 1.79 15.51 2.24
CA HIS A 10 0.68 15.20 1.35
C HIS A 10 -0.59 14.96 2.14
N ARG A 11 -1.73 15.26 1.54
CA ARG A 11 -3.01 15.16 2.22
C ARG A 11 -3.67 13.80 1.96
N VAL A 12 -2.93 12.75 2.21
CA VAL A 12 -3.43 11.37 2.22
C VAL A 12 -3.50 10.94 3.68
N ARG A 13 -4.70 10.58 4.14
CA ARG A 13 -4.91 10.22 5.54
C ARG A 13 -5.73 8.95 5.62
N ILE A 14 -5.36 8.06 6.52
CA ILE A 14 -6.16 6.88 6.86
C ILE A 14 -6.82 7.12 8.21
N HIS A 15 -8.12 6.79 8.29
CA HIS A 15 -8.93 7.05 9.46
C HIS A 15 -9.58 5.77 9.98
N ARG A 16 -9.73 5.70 11.31
CA ARG A 16 -10.67 4.80 11.93
C ARG A 16 -12.01 5.52 12.01
N ASN A 17 -13.07 4.88 11.55
CA ASN A 17 -14.40 5.49 11.51
C ASN A 17 -15.09 5.34 12.87
N THR A 18 -14.76 6.21 13.81
CA THR A 18 -15.32 6.19 15.17
C THR A 18 -16.67 6.87 15.27
N THR A 19 -17.04 7.66 14.28
CA THR A 19 -18.30 8.42 14.26
C THR A 19 -18.93 8.34 12.85
N PRO A 20 -19.51 7.18 12.49
CA PRO A 20 -20.09 7.00 11.16
C PRO A 20 -21.12 8.10 10.83
N GLY A 21 -21.01 8.63 9.61
CA GLY A 21 -21.90 9.68 9.12
C GLY A 21 -21.61 11.08 9.63
N ALA A 22 -20.60 11.25 10.48
CA ALA A 22 -20.27 12.56 11.04
C ALA A 22 -19.67 13.47 9.98
N ILE A 23 -19.95 14.78 10.12
CA ILE A 23 -19.36 15.82 9.30
C ILE A 23 -18.41 16.60 10.19
N ARG A 24 -17.14 16.65 9.82
CA ARG A 24 -16.10 17.36 10.57
C ARG A 24 -15.59 18.53 9.75
N THR A 25 -15.59 19.71 10.33
CA THR A 25 -15.07 20.92 9.69
C THR A 25 -13.89 21.43 10.48
N LYS A 26 -12.80 21.72 9.77
CA LYS A 26 -11.60 22.31 10.34
C LYS A 26 -11.38 23.69 9.72
N THR A 27 -11.12 24.69 10.56
CA THR A 27 -10.75 26.04 10.13
C THR A 27 -9.26 26.24 10.32
N TYR A 28 -8.59 26.64 9.26
CA TYR A 28 -7.14 26.89 9.29
C TYR A 28 -6.86 28.35 9.65
N ALA A 29 -5.60 28.62 10.00
CA ALA A 29 -5.17 29.95 10.42
C ALA A 29 -5.38 31.04 9.36
N ASP A 30 -5.38 30.66 8.08
CA ASP A 30 -5.63 31.59 6.96
C ASP A 30 -7.12 31.86 6.72
N GLY A 31 -8.00 31.31 7.55
CA GLY A 31 -9.45 31.45 7.39
C GLY A 31 -10.11 30.45 6.48
N SER A 32 -9.32 29.61 5.78
CA SER A 32 -9.89 28.56 4.94
C SER A 32 -10.49 27.44 5.79
N THR A 33 -11.43 26.71 5.22
CA THR A 33 -12.08 25.59 5.89
C THR A 33 -11.97 24.33 5.06
N GLU A 34 -11.98 23.18 5.75
CA GLU A 34 -12.04 21.87 5.13
C GLU A 34 -13.14 21.07 5.80
N THR A 35 -14.04 20.46 5.03
CA THR A 35 -15.11 19.63 5.55
C THR A 35 -14.91 18.20 5.06
N LEU A 36 -14.91 17.26 6.01
CA LEU A 36 -14.78 15.85 5.73
C LEU A 36 -16.02 15.14 6.24
N THR A 37 -16.73 14.43 5.36
CA THR A 37 -17.89 13.63 5.71
C THR A 37 -17.45 12.18 5.89
N TYR A 38 -17.62 11.67 7.11
CA TYR A 38 -17.30 10.28 7.43
C TYR A 38 -18.31 9.36 6.76
N PRO A 39 -17.87 8.21 6.21
CA PRO A 39 -18.82 7.23 5.68
C PRO A 39 -19.84 6.80 6.73
N SER A 40 -21.06 6.51 6.30
CA SER A 40 -22.13 6.04 7.20
C SER A 40 -21.90 4.60 7.66
N SER A 41 -21.03 3.86 6.99
CA SER A 41 -20.64 2.50 7.35
C SER A 41 -19.16 2.31 7.03
N TYR A 42 -18.61 1.14 7.29
CA TYR A 42 -17.20 0.79 7.19
C TYR A 42 -16.40 1.29 8.39
N ASP A 43 -15.46 0.45 8.81
CA ASP A 43 -14.64 0.72 10.00
C ASP A 43 -13.45 1.64 9.69
N TYR A 44 -13.00 1.67 8.42
CA TYR A 44 -11.85 2.46 8.00
C TYR A 44 -12.12 3.17 6.69
N PHE A 45 -11.46 4.30 6.51
CA PHE A 45 -11.51 5.00 5.22
C PHE A 45 -10.24 5.82 5.00
N VAL A 46 -9.97 6.11 3.75
CA VAL A 46 -8.83 6.93 3.34
C VAL A 46 -9.37 8.15 2.61
N ASP A 47 -8.92 9.33 3.01
CA ASP A 47 -9.20 10.55 2.26
C ASP A 47 -7.94 11.05 1.55
N VAL A 48 -8.15 11.56 0.34
CA VAL A 48 -7.11 12.20 -0.46
C VAL A 48 -7.58 13.62 -0.72
N ASP A 49 -6.83 14.58 -0.20
CA ASP A 49 -7.15 16.01 -0.33
C ASP A 49 -8.59 16.34 0.12
N GLY A 50 -9.05 15.71 1.19
CA GLY A 50 -10.36 15.97 1.75
C GLY A 50 -11.50 15.16 1.14
N THR A 51 -11.23 14.33 0.15
CA THR A 51 -12.24 13.48 -0.50
C THR A 51 -12.05 12.02 -0.09
N VAL A 52 -13.11 11.39 0.41
CA VAL A 52 -13.06 9.96 0.77
C VAL A 52 -12.91 9.14 -0.51
N SER A 53 -11.80 8.45 -0.63
CA SER A 53 -11.42 7.73 -1.85
C SER A 53 -11.47 6.21 -1.71
N LYS A 54 -11.43 5.70 -0.47
CA LYS A 54 -11.50 4.27 -0.19
C LYS A 54 -12.17 4.03 1.15
N LYS A 55 -13.04 3.04 1.20
CA LYS A 55 -13.74 2.58 2.41
C LYS A 55 -13.55 1.08 2.54
N SER A 56 -13.30 0.60 3.76
CA SER A 56 -13.14 -0.84 3.99
C SER A 56 -13.37 -1.18 5.46
N ASN A 57 -13.85 -2.39 5.72
CA ASN A 57 -13.89 -2.94 7.06
C ASN A 57 -12.56 -3.59 7.44
N SER A 58 -11.65 -3.76 6.48
CA SER A 58 -10.33 -4.33 6.70
C SER A 58 -9.29 -3.21 6.78
N PHE A 59 -8.60 -3.13 7.92
CA PHE A 59 -7.50 -2.18 8.06
C PHE A 59 -6.40 -2.45 7.03
N LYS A 60 -6.10 -3.72 6.75
CA LYS A 60 -5.09 -4.09 5.75
C LYS A 60 -5.42 -3.50 4.38
N VAL A 61 -6.67 -3.65 3.94
CA VAL A 61 -7.10 -3.12 2.63
C VAL A 61 -7.02 -1.60 2.60
N ALA A 62 -7.47 -0.93 3.65
CA ALA A 62 -7.39 0.53 3.74
C ALA A 62 -5.94 1.01 3.78
N GLU A 63 -5.07 0.32 4.52
CA GLU A 63 -3.67 0.67 4.63
C GLU A 63 -2.93 0.50 3.30
N GLU A 64 -3.20 -0.58 2.57
CA GLU A 64 -2.61 -0.80 1.25
C GLU A 64 -2.97 0.33 0.30
N TYR A 65 -4.22 0.77 0.31
CA TYR A 65 -4.66 1.90 -0.50
C TYR A 65 -3.96 3.19 -0.09
N TYR A 66 -3.90 3.46 1.22
CA TYR A 66 -3.22 4.63 1.77
C TYR A 66 -1.75 4.67 1.33
N VAL A 67 -1.06 3.55 1.48
CA VAL A 67 0.37 3.46 1.12
C VAL A 67 0.58 3.68 -0.37
N ALA A 68 -0.28 3.09 -1.22
CA ALA A 68 -0.18 3.27 -2.67
C ALA A 68 -0.43 4.73 -3.08
N GLU A 69 -1.38 5.42 -2.45
CA GLU A 69 -1.63 6.83 -2.71
C GLU A 69 -0.46 7.71 -2.28
N CYS A 70 0.15 7.43 -1.12
CA CYS A 70 1.36 8.12 -0.69
C CYS A 70 2.49 7.92 -1.71
N ALA A 71 2.69 6.71 -2.19
CA ALA A 71 3.74 6.37 -3.15
C ALA A 71 3.57 7.12 -4.47
N LYS A 72 2.35 7.33 -4.94
CA LYS A 72 2.09 8.11 -6.15
C LYS A 72 2.65 9.53 -6.04
N LYS A 73 2.59 10.11 -4.85
CA LYS A 73 3.11 11.47 -4.62
C LYS A 73 4.64 11.49 -4.63
N HIS A 74 5.28 10.35 -4.42
CA HIS A 74 6.74 10.23 -4.45
C HIS A 74 7.28 9.72 -5.80
N GLY A 75 6.40 9.32 -6.72
CA GLY A 75 6.76 9.01 -8.09
C GLY A 75 7.51 7.70 -8.31
N ASP A 76 7.45 6.77 -7.38
CA ASP A 76 8.15 5.49 -7.52
C ASP A 76 7.16 4.32 -7.52
N GLY A 77 7.14 3.56 -8.62
CA GLY A 77 6.32 2.36 -8.76
C GLY A 77 7.14 1.09 -8.97
N HIS A 78 8.45 1.12 -8.69
CA HIS A 78 9.38 0.06 -9.11
C HIS A 78 9.66 -1.02 -8.05
N GLY A 79 8.93 -1.03 -6.95
CA GLY A 79 9.11 -2.06 -5.93
C GLY A 79 10.29 -1.86 -4.99
N ARG A 80 10.96 -0.72 -5.08
CA ARG A 80 12.09 -0.35 -4.20
C ARG A 80 11.73 0.67 -3.14
N LEU A 81 10.66 1.42 -3.39
CA LEU A 81 10.18 2.40 -2.42
C LEU A 81 9.48 1.69 -1.29
N ILE A 82 9.86 2.00 -0.06
CA ILE A 82 9.21 1.48 1.14
C ILE A 82 8.43 2.62 1.79
N VAL A 83 7.12 2.46 1.90
CA VAL A 83 6.23 3.41 2.56
C VAL A 83 5.46 2.63 3.62
N GLY A 84 5.66 2.97 4.90
CA GLY A 84 4.96 2.31 5.99
C GLY A 84 5.21 0.79 6.06
N GLY A 85 6.40 0.33 5.67
CA GLY A 85 6.75 -1.10 5.66
C GLY A 85 6.30 -1.85 4.42
N HIS A 86 5.72 -1.16 3.45
CA HIS A 86 5.28 -1.78 2.19
C HIS A 86 6.22 -1.43 1.05
N HIS A 87 6.53 -2.41 0.21
CA HIS A 87 7.13 -2.16 -1.10
C HIS A 87 6.03 -1.83 -2.10
N ILE A 88 6.29 -0.90 -2.99
CA ILE A 88 5.33 -0.53 -4.03
C ILE A 88 5.77 -1.18 -5.35
N ILE A 89 4.96 -2.08 -5.85
CA ILE A 89 5.22 -2.80 -7.10
C ILE A 89 4.14 -2.40 -8.10
N ASN A 90 4.51 -1.65 -9.11
CA ASN A 90 3.56 -1.13 -10.11
C ASN A 90 2.31 -0.51 -9.47
N GLY A 91 2.52 0.27 -8.40
CA GLY A 91 1.43 0.92 -7.68
C GLY A 91 0.72 0.05 -6.65
N VAL A 92 1.11 -1.20 -6.48
CA VAL A 92 0.48 -2.11 -5.51
C VAL A 92 1.34 -2.23 -4.25
N ALA A 93 0.78 -1.87 -3.11
CA ALA A 93 1.46 -1.98 -1.82
C ALA A 93 1.62 -3.47 -1.45
N THR A 94 2.86 -3.87 -1.16
CA THR A 94 3.21 -5.27 -0.92
C THR A 94 4.04 -5.37 0.36
N LEU A 95 3.53 -6.09 1.35
CA LEU A 95 4.28 -6.39 2.57
C LEU A 95 5.33 -7.47 2.30
N GLN A 96 6.40 -7.47 3.09
CA GLN A 96 7.42 -8.51 3.00
C GLN A 96 6.82 -9.92 3.16
N ALA A 97 5.86 -10.06 4.07
CA ALA A 97 5.19 -11.33 4.32
C ALA A 97 4.28 -11.78 3.17
N ASP A 98 3.92 -10.89 2.25
CA ASP A 98 3.05 -11.22 1.11
C ASP A 98 3.82 -11.80 -0.08
N TYR A 99 5.15 -11.72 -0.07
CA TYR A 99 5.94 -12.32 -1.14
C TYR A 99 5.79 -13.85 -1.11
N PRO A 100 5.62 -14.48 -2.28
CA PRO A 100 5.50 -15.93 -2.32
C PRO A 100 6.83 -16.62 -2.01
N THR A 101 6.73 -17.86 -1.53
CA THR A 101 7.86 -18.73 -1.23
C THR A 101 7.66 -20.06 -1.93
N ASP A 102 8.60 -20.98 -1.77
CA ASP A 102 8.47 -22.33 -2.30
C ASP A 102 7.35 -23.14 -1.63
N ALA A 103 6.81 -22.65 -0.50
CA ALA A 103 5.64 -23.22 0.14
C ALA A 103 4.34 -22.90 -0.64
N ASN A 104 4.36 -21.90 -1.50
CA ASN A 104 3.20 -21.53 -2.31
C ASN A 104 3.10 -22.41 -3.56
N THR A 105 1.88 -22.62 -4.05
CA THR A 105 1.68 -23.31 -5.33
C THR A 105 2.11 -22.41 -6.48
N LYS A 106 2.37 -23.01 -7.63
CA LYS A 106 2.68 -22.26 -8.85
C LYS A 106 1.57 -21.28 -9.21
N ALA A 107 0.31 -21.70 -9.04
CA ALA A 107 -0.85 -20.85 -9.30
C ALA A 107 -0.89 -19.64 -8.38
N GLU A 108 -0.56 -19.82 -7.10
CA GLU A 108 -0.50 -18.71 -6.13
C GLU A 108 0.59 -17.72 -6.47
N ILE A 109 1.75 -18.20 -6.92
CA ILE A 109 2.87 -17.35 -7.33
C ILE A 109 2.48 -16.52 -8.56
N LYS A 110 1.85 -17.15 -9.55
CA LYS A 110 1.36 -16.45 -10.74
C LYS A 110 0.32 -15.40 -10.38
N ASP A 111 -0.58 -15.70 -9.45
CA ASP A 111 -1.58 -14.75 -8.98
C ASP A 111 -0.93 -13.52 -8.35
N PHE A 112 0.12 -13.71 -7.57
CA PHE A 112 0.91 -12.60 -6.99
C PHE A 112 1.44 -11.67 -8.08
N TYR A 113 1.99 -12.24 -9.15
CA TYR A 113 2.51 -11.45 -10.27
C TYR A 113 1.40 -10.79 -11.08
N ASP A 114 0.31 -11.52 -11.34
CA ASP A 114 -0.82 -11.00 -12.11
C ASP A 114 -1.42 -9.77 -11.44
N LYS A 115 -1.61 -9.81 -10.14
CA LYS A 115 -2.18 -8.69 -9.38
C LYS A 115 -1.27 -7.45 -9.42
N ARG A 116 0.01 -7.63 -9.69
CA ARG A 116 1.01 -6.55 -9.72
C ARG A 116 1.48 -6.21 -11.12
N GLY A 117 0.85 -6.80 -12.13
CA GLY A 117 1.20 -6.50 -13.52
C GLY A 117 2.62 -6.92 -13.90
N VAL A 118 3.18 -7.92 -13.24
CA VAL A 118 4.53 -8.42 -13.52
C VAL A 118 4.45 -9.56 -14.52
N ALA A 119 5.14 -9.42 -15.65
CA ALA A 119 5.11 -10.42 -16.71
C ALA A 119 5.97 -11.64 -16.36
N TYR A 120 5.52 -12.80 -16.83
CA TYR A 120 6.27 -14.06 -16.72
C TYR A 120 5.93 -14.96 -17.92
N GLY A 121 6.79 -15.94 -18.21
CA GLY A 121 6.54 -16.89 -19.28
C GLY A 121 5.55 -17.98 -18.85
N GLY A 122 4.68 -18.40 -19.76
CA GLY A 122 3.65 -19.40 -19.46
C GLY A 122 4.19 -20.77 -19.08
N SER A 123 5.41 -21.10 -19.50
CA SER A 123 6.06 -22.38 -19.23
C SER A 123 7.13 -22.33 -18.13
N GLU A 124 7.27 -21.18 -17.43
CA GLU A 124 8.23 -21.07 -16.35
C GLU A 124 7.93 -22.03 -15.22
N THR A 125 9.00 -22.61 -14.67
CA THR A 125 8.89 -23.45 -13.48
C THR A 125 8.68 -22.58 -12.24
N LYS A 126 8.26 -23.22 -11.13
CA LYS A 126 8.12 -22.54 -9.84
C LYS A 126 9.44 -21.86 -9.43
N THR A 127 10.56 -22.54 -9.60
CA THR A 127 11.89 -22.00 -9.29
C THR A 127 12.19 -20.77 -10.14
N GLU A 128 11.87 -20.79 -11.42
CA GLU A 128 12.08 -19.65 -12.31
C GLU A 128 11.19 -18.46 -11.91
N LEU A 129 9.93 -18.71 -11.57
CA LEU A 129 9.03 -17.66 -11.09
C LEU A 129 9.57 -17.01 -9.81
N LEU A 130 10.03 -17.81 -8.86
CA LEU A 130 10.58 -17.31 -7.60
C LEU A 130 11.91 -16.59 -7.77
N SER A 131 12.63 -16.85 -8.84
CA SER A 131 13.94 -16.22 -9.09
C SER A 131 13.87 -14.72 -9.31
N ARG A 132 12.69 -14.18 -9.60
CA ARG A 132 12.48 -12.73 -9.72
C ARG A 132 12.51 -12.01 -8.38
N ILE A 133 12.34 -12.74 -7.29
CA ILE A 133 12.39 -12.16 -5.95
C ILE A 133 13.83 -12.06 -5.52
N LYS A 134 14.30 -10.84 -5.36
CA LYS A 134 15.68 -10.55 -4.95
C LYS A 134 15.72 -10.14 -3.51
N TYR A 135 16.87 -10.26 -2.89
CA TYR A 135 17.07 -9.92 -1.49
C TYR A 135 18.07 -8.79 -1.38
N GLN A 136 17.74 -7.81 -0.54
CA GLN A 136 18.72 -6.82 -0.13
C GLN A 136 19.43 -7.35 1.12
N HIS A 137 20.72 -7.11 1.21
CA HIS A 137 21.54 -7.57 2.33
C HIS A 137 22.13 -6.38 3.08
N ASP A 138 22.30 -6.54 4.38
CA ASP A 138 22.97 -5.52 5.20
C ASP A 138 24.50 -5.65 5.04
N GLY A 139 25.25 -4.80 5.77
CA GLY A 139 26.71 -4.82 5.70
C GLY A 139 27.36 -6.09 6.23
N GLU A 140 26.60 -6.98 6.89
CA GLU A 140 27.08 -8.27 7.40
C GLU A 140 26.66 -9.45 6.51
N GLY A 141 26.01 -9.16 5.35
CA GLY A 141 25.59 -10.18 4.42
C GLY A 141 24.26 -10.86 4.76
N ARG A 142 23.52 -10.37 5.73
CA ARG A 142 22.20 -10.93 6.08
C ARG A 142 21.12 -10.34 5.19
N ALA A 143 20.19 -11.19 4.76
CA ALA A 143 19.05 -10.73 3.98
C ALA A 143 18.11 -9.92 4.89
N VAL A 144 17.86 -8.66 4.54
CA VAL A 144 17.04 -7.74 5.36
C VAL A 144 15.71 -7.39 4.70
N SER A 145 15.60 -7.53 3.38
CA SER A 145 14.35 -7.26 2.67
C SER A 145 14.30 -7.98 1.34
N LYS A 146 13.08 -8.14 0.82
CA LYS A 146 12.82 -8.70 -0.51
C LYS A 146 12.35 -7.58 -1.45
N HIS A 147 12.65 -7.74 -2.74
CA HIS A 147 12.12 -6.87 -3.78
C HIS A 147 12.09 -7.64 -5.10
N LEU A 148 11.31 -7.16 -6.07
CA LEU A 148 11.34 -7.75 -7.40
C LEU A 148 12.52 -7.19 -8.18
N GLY A 149 13.27 -8.08 -8.80
CA GLY A 149 14.36 -7.72 -9.70
C GLY A 149 13.78 -7.10 -10.97
N THR A 150 14.46 -6.07 -11.46
CA THR A 150 14.16 -5.46 -12.75
C THR A 150 15.16 -5.91 -13.79
#